data_68b2b1b4ba5f8e7b6c3ee97ae9770e52
#
_entry.id   68b2b1b4ba5f8e7b6c3ee97ae9770e52
#
_cell.length_a   1.000
_cell.length_b   1.000
_cell.length_c   1.000
_cell.angle_alpha   90.00
_cell.angle_beta   90.00
_cell.angle_gamma   90.00
#
_symmetry.space_group_name_H-M   'P 1'
#
loop_
_entity.id
_entity.type
_entity.pdbx_description
1 polymer ?
#
loop_
_entity_poly.entity_id
_entity_poly.type
_entity_poly.pdbx_seq_one_letter_code
_entity_poly.pdbx_strand_id
1 'polypeptide(L)'
;MVSNTLLKIENLSKSFGENTVLKDINLELNEGEILGLVGENGAGKSTLMKIIFGMDVIRETGGYNGKISFEGKEVNFASPFEALNAGIGMVHQEFSLIPGFKVSENIVLNRESIKNNVVTHFFGDSISKIDQKENLKRTQEAISKLGVNLTGQEQISEMAVAYKQFTEIAREIEREHTKLLVLDEPTAVLTEDEAEILLETMKKLSAKGIAIIFITHRLNEIMAVSDKVTVLRDGQLINTVATKSTNVNEITEWMIGRKVNSSSDAKKIAHDDLETLLEIRDLWVDMPGEMLKGLNLDIKKGEILGLGGMAGQGKIAVANGIMGLFKSKGDVKYKNEALVLNKPTYPLEKGIFFVSEDRKGVGLLLDESIERNIAFPAMQIKKQFFKKFLGVFNVIDDKTVTENAKKYIEKLEIKSMGEKQKVGELSGGNQQKVCVAKAFTMEPDLLFVSEPTRGIDVGAKQLVLETLKEYNRERNTTIVVTSSEIEELRSICDRIAIINEGKVAGILPASAGILEFGKLMSGIKEGE
;
A
#
# COMPACT_ATOMS: atom_id res chain seq x y z
N MET A 1 21.06 31.57 7.72
CA MET A 1 20.77 31.64 6.29
C MET A 1 19.32 32.06 6.16
N VAL A 2 19.01 33.10 5.40
CA VAL A 2 17.60 33.49 5.11
C VAL A 2 17.04 32.36 4.28
N SER A 3 16.03 31.62 4.80
CA SER A 3 15.37 30.58 4.04
C SER A 3 14.61 31.23 2.88
N ASN A 4 14.96 30.86 1.65
CA ASN A 4 14.28 31.38 0.46
C ASN A 4 13.06 30.48 0.19
N THR A 5 11.84 31.01 0.43
CA THR A 5 10.60 30.26 0.22
C THR A 5 10.42 30.05 -1.28
N LEU A 6 10.42 28.78 -1.71
CA LEU A 6 10.22 28.39 -3.11
C LEU A 6 8.74 28.29 -3.46
N LEU A 7 7.96 27.58 -2.62
CA LEU A 7 6.51 27.39 -2.81
C LEU A 7 5.78 27.90 -1.56
N LYS A 8 4.76 28.74 -1.77
CA LYS A 8 3.86 29.20 -0.70
C LYS A 8 2.42 29.03 -1.15
N ILE A 9 1.62 28.41 -0.30
CA ILE A 9 0.18 28.21 -0.50
C ILE A 9 -0.53 28.90 0.65
N GLU A 10 -1.53 29.74 0.33
CA GLU A 10 -2.27 30.54 1.30
C GLU A 10 -3.78 30.36 1.11
N ASN A 11 -4.46 29.89 2.18
CA ASN A 11 -5.91 29.71 2.28
C ASN A 11 -6.52 28.93 1.11
N LEU A 12 -5.82 27.88 0.64
CA LEU A 12 -6.24 27.12 -0.53
C LEU A 12 -7.37 26.17 -0.18
N SER A 13 -8.47 26.30 -0.94
CA SER A 13 -9.67 25.46 -0.77
C SER A 13 -10.17 24.97 -2.13
N LYS A 14 -10.65 23.69 -2.17
CA LYS A 14 -11.19 23.07 -3.38
C LYS A 14 -12.42 22.23 -3.06
N SER A 15 -13.48 22.45 -3.85
CA SER A 15 -14.69 21.61 -3.83
C SER A 15 -14.93 20.96 -5.19
N PHE A 16 -15.50 19.76 -5.18
CA PHE A 16 -16.06 19.08 -6.33
C PHE A 16 -17.58 18.94 -6.12
N GLY A 17 -18.36 19.79 -6.79
CA GLY A 17 -19.77 19.94 -6.48
C GLY A 17 -19.97 20.41 -5.03
N GLU A 18 -20.79 19.71 -4.27
CA GLU A 18 -21.04 20.02 -2.84
C GLU A 18 -19.96 19.49 -1.89
N ASN A 19 -19.07 18.62 -2.37
CA ASN A 19 -18.03 18.00 -1.54
C ASN A 19 -16.76 18.86 -1.49
N THR A 20 -16.46 19.44 -0.34
CA THR A 20 -15.20 20.18 -0.11
C THR A 20 -14.08 19.23 0.26
N VAL A 21 -13.10 19.10 -0.62
CA VAL A 21 -11.96 18.16 -0.50
C VAL A 21 -10.74 18.80 0.14
N LEU A 22 -10.53 20.12 -0.03
CA LEU A 22 -9.47 20.88 0.64
C LEU A 22 -10.06 22.13 1.28
N LYS A 23 -9.65 22.46 2.52
CA LYS A 23 -10.17 23.54 3.34
C LYS A 23 -9.02 24.33 3.95
N ASP A 24 -8.85 25.59 3.54
CA ASP A 24 -7.89 26.55 4.11
C ASP A 24 -6.46 26.01 4.29
N ILE A 25 -5.94 25.34 3.25
CA ILE A 25 -4.57 24.81 3.26
C ILE A 25 -3.57 25.95 3.20
N ASN A 26 -2.65 25.97 4.18
CA ASN A 26 -1.52 26.88 4.25
C ASN A 26 -0.23 26.05 4.35
N LEU A 27 0.67 26.19 3.36
CA LEU A 27 1.88 25.37 3.28
C LEU A 27 3.02 26.20 2.71
N GLU A 28 4.22 26.05 3.30
CA GLU A 28 5.44 26.70 2.84
C GLU A 28 6.55 25.66 2.68
N LEU A 29 7.27 25.76 1.55
CA LEU A 29 8.42 24.91 1.22
C LEU A 29 9.58 25.79 0.77
N ASN A 30 10.76 25.56 1.33
CA ASN A 30 11.98 26.30 0.99
C ASN A 30 12.78 25.58 -0.10
N GLU A 31 13.69 26.32 -0.75
CA GLU A 31 14.66 25.73 -1.68
C GLU A 31 15.49 24.64 -0.98
N GLY A 32 15.66 23.51 -1.65
CA GLY A 32 16.44 22.38 -1.13
C GLY A 32 15.85 21.70 0.12
N GLU A 33 14.60 21.97 0.48
CA GLU A 33 13.91 21.34 1.62
C GLU A 33 13.14 20.09 1.16
N ILE A 34 13.17 19.02 1.94
CA ILE A 34 12.33 17.83 1.72
C ILE A 34 11.15 17.88 2.67
N LEU A 35 9.94 18.05 2.12
CA LEU A 35 8.69 18.04 2.84
C LEU A 35 7.99 16.69 2.69
N GLY A 36 7.83 15.96 3.78
CA GLY A 36 6.97 14.80 3.84
C GLY A 36 5.50 15.22 3.92
N LEU A 37 4.67 14.81 2.96
CA LEU A 37 3.23 15.04 2.98
C LEU A 37 2.50 13.72 3.24
N VAL A 38 1.95 13.58 4.43
CA VAL A 38 1.28 12.36 4.90
C VAL A 38 -0.20 12.60 5.19
N GLY A 39 -0.99 11.53 5.20
CA GLY A 39 -2.44 11.57 5.47
C GLY A 39 -3.10 10.32 4.93
N GLU A 40 -4.31 10.02 5.41
CA GLU A 40 -5.11 8.88 4.94
C GLU A 40 -5.50 9.00 3.46
N ASN A 41 -5.94 7.88 2.87
CA ASN A 41 -6.53 7.91 1.53
C ASN A 41 -7.81 8.75 1.55
N GLY A 42 -7.91 9.69 0.59
CA GLY A 42 -9.01 10.66 0.58
C GLY A 42 -8.77 11.94 1.41
N ALA A 43 -7.62 12.06 2.11
CA ALA A 43 -7.29 13.27 2.87
C ALA A 43 -7.07 14.54 2.00
N GLY A 44 -6.97 14.39 0.65
CA GLY A 44 -6.82 15.52 -0.26
C GLY A 44 -5.42 15.67 -0.86
N LYS A 45 -4.42 14.81 -0.50
CA LYS A 45 -3.03 14.90 -0.99
C LYS A 45 -2.93 14.99 -2.51
N SER A 46 -3.51 14.04 -3.22
CA SER A 46 -3.49 14.02 -4.70
C SER A 46 -4.24 15.20 -5.32
N THR A 47 -5.28 15.72 -4.65
CA THR A 47 -5.98 16.94 -5.11
C THR A 47 -5.08 18.16 -4.98
N LEU A 48 -4.35 18.29 -3.87
CA LEU A 48 -3.37 19.36 -3.66
C LEU A 48 -2.27 19.31 -4.75
N MET A 49 -1.75 18.12 -5.04
CA MET A 49 -0.74 17.95 -6.10
C MET A 49 -1.29 18.30 -7.48
N LYS A 50 -2.52 17.88 -7.81
CA LYS A 50 -3.19 18.23 -9.07
C LYS A 50 -3.35 19.75 -9.24
N ILE A 51 -3.60 20.47 -8.15
CA ILE A 51 -3.68 21.93 -8.16
C ILE A 51 -2.30 22.55 -8.41
N ILE A 52 -1.26 22.14 -7.68
CA ILE A 52 0.12 22.64 -7.83
C ILE A 52 0.64 22.39 -9.26
N PHE A 53 0.27 21.25 -9.85
CA PHE A 53 0.72 20.85 -11.18
C PHE A 53 -0.19 21.36 -12.33
N GLY A 54 -1.26 22.10 -12.04
CA GLY A 54 -2.13 22.69 -13.05
C GLY A 54 -2.92 21.68 -13.88
N MET A 55 -3.39 20.57 -13.27
CA MET A 55 -4.15 19.53 -13.99
C MET A 55 -5.51 20.06 -14.44
N ASP A 56 -5.90 19.76 -15.68
CA ASP A 56 -7.13 20.26 -16.33
C ASP A 56 -8.39 19.99 -15.51
N VAL A 57 -8.48 18.81 -14.85
CA VAL A 57 -9.61 18.43 -14.01
C VAL A 57 -9.91 19.46 -12.90
N ILE A 58 -8.92 20.17 -12.39
CA ILE A 58 -9.13 21.19 -11.36
C ILE A 58 -9.90 22.36 -11.93
N ARG A 59 -9.54 22.84 -13.13
CA ARG A 59 -10.17 23.95 -13.82
C ARG A 59 -11.57 23.59 -14.32
N GLU A 60 -11.72 22.42 -14.94
CA GLU A 60 -12.99 21.89 -15.44
C GLU A 60 -14.04 21.72 -14.34
N THR A 61 -13.60 21.51 -13.11
CA THR A 61 -14.46 21.35 -11.93
C THR A 61 -14.56 22.61 -11.08
N GLY A 62 -14.37 23.81 -11.68
CA GLY A 62 -14.62 25.09 -11.02
C GLY A 62 -13.41 25.75 -10.34
N GLY A 63 -12.16 25.27 -10.63
CA GLY A 63 -10.94 25.88 -10.08
C GLY A 63 -10.76 25.64 -8.57
N TYR A 64 -10.01 26.50 -7.91
CA TYR A 64 -9.79 26.50 -6.45
C TYR A 64 -9.82 27.95 -5.93
N ASN A 65 -10.00 28.12 -4.63
CA ASN A 65 -9.87 29.41 -3.93
C ASN A 65 -8.51 29.45 -3.20
N GLY A 66 -8.02 30.68 -2.92
CA GLY A 66 -6.73 30.90 -2.27
C GLY A 66 -5.65 31.28 -3.27
N LYS A 67 -4.39 31.30 -2.81
CA LYS A 67 -3.24 31.76 -3.61
C LYS A 67 -2.11 30.73 -3.56
N ILE A 68 -1.42 30.60 -4.68
CA ILE A 68 -0.17 29.86 -4.79
C ILE A 68 0.90 30.81 -5.31
N SER A 69 2.03 30.89 -4.62
CA SER A 69 3.20 31.61 -5.05
C SER A 69 4.37 30.67 -5.25
N PHE A 70 5.03 30.77 -6.39
CA PHE A 70 6.23 30.02 -6.73
C PHE A 70 7.36 31.00 -7.05
N GLU A 71 8.51 30.86 -6.38
CA GLU A 71 9.62 31.83 -6.47
C GLU A 71 9.18 33.28 -6.18
N GLY A 72 8.28 33.46 -5.21
CA GLY A 72 7.77 34.77 -4.83
C GLY A 72 6.78 35.39 -5.81
N LYS A 73 6.40 34.73 -6.89
CA LYS A 73 5.41 35.18 -7.87
C LYS A 73 4.12 34.38 -7.70
N GLU A 74 2.97 35.07 -7.69
CA GLU A 74 1.67 34.41 -7.71
C GLU A 74 1.49 33.65 -9.04
N VAL A 75 1.12 32.38 -8.96
CA VAL A 75 0.97 31.48 -10.11
C VAL A 75 -0.40 30.79 -10.10
N ASN A 76 -0.94 30.55 -11.29
CA ASN A 76 -2.12 29.73 -11.50
C ASN A 76 -1.93 28.98 -12.82
N PHE A 77 -1.29 27.82 -12.74
CA PHE A 77 -0.93 27.05 -13.93
C PHE A 77 -2.18 26.52 -14.64
N ALA A 78 -2.32 26.85 -15.91
CA ALA A 78 -3.44 26.41 -16.75
C ALA A 78 -3.25 25.00 -17.30
N SER A 79 -2.04 24.46 -17.21
CA SER A 79 -1.70 23.11 -17.69
C SER A 79 -0.46 22.56 -16.97
N PRO A 80 -0.28 21.21 -16.96
CA PRO A 80 0.96 20.60 -16.49
C PRO A 80 2.21 21.10 -17.22
N PHE A 81 2.08 21.48 -18.48
CA PHE A 81 3.18 22.01 -19.28
C PHE A 81 3.69 23.36 -18.73
N GLU A 82 2.79 24.22 -18.26
CA GLU A 82 3.18 25.49 -17.62
C GLU A 82 3.91 25.25 -16.30
N ALA A 83 3.44 24.32 -15.46
CA ALA A 83 4.11 23.94 -14.22
C ALA A 83 5.51 23.37 -14.47
N LEU A 84 5.64 22.48 -15.47
CA LEU A 84 6.92 21.92 -15.90
C LEU A 84 7.89 23.03 -16.37
N ASN A 85 7.42 23.99 -17.16
CA ASN A 85 8.24 25.12 -17.64
C ASN A 85 8.65 26.08 -16.51
N ALA A 86 7.83 26.17 -15.46
CA ALA A 86 8.18 26.93 -14.25
C ALA A 86 9.22 26.20 -13.36
N GLY A 87 9.50 24.92 -13.62
CA GLY A 87 10.47 24.13 -12.87
C GLY A 87 9.85 23.20 -11.83
N ILE A 88 8.57 22.85 -11.96
CA ILE A 88 7.89 21.86 -11.11
C ILE A 88 7.81 20.54 -11.86
N GLY A 89 8.58 19.52 -11.43
CA GLY A 89 8.50 18.15 -11.93
C GLY A 89 7.60 17.28 -11.05
N MET A 90 6.95 16.28 -11.64
CA MET A 90 6.11 15.34 -10.89
C MET A 90 6.29 13.90 -11.37
N VAL A 91 6.54 13.01 -10.43
CA VAL A 91 6.55 11.56 -10.63
C VAL A 91 5.29 10.99 -10.02
N HIS A 92 4.48 10.36 -10.84
CA HIS A 92 3.19 9.79 -10.47
C HIS A 92 3.34 8.37 -9.90
N GLN A 93 2.32 7.91 -9.19
CA GLN A 93 2.24 6.54 -8.67
C GLN A 93 2.22 5.49 -9.78
N GLU A 94 1.59 5.79 -10.93
CA GLU A 94 1.59 4.96 -12.13
C GLU A 94 2.63 5.46 -13.13
N PHE A 95 3.36 4.52 -13.74
CA PHE A 95 4.41 4.86 -14.71
C PHE A 95 3.85 5.52 -15.98
N SER A 96 4.44 6.66 -16.34
CA SER A 96 4.15 7.40 -17.56
C SER A 96 5.20 7.14 -18.66
N LEU A 97 5.90 6.00 -18.60
CA LEU A 97 6.92 5.62 -19.57
C LEU A 97 6.31 4.90 -20.78
N ILE A 98 6.89 5.11 -21.95
CA ILE A 98 6.52 4.38 -23.17
C ILE A 98 7.31 3.07 -23.22
N PRO A 99 6.65 1.89 -23.07
CA PRO A 99 7.33 0.60 -22.91
C PRO A 99 8.23 0.19 -24.08
N GLY A 100 7.84 0.57 -25.31
CA GLY A 100 8.58 0.25 -26.53
C GLY A 100 9.79 1.13 -26.79
N PHE A 101 10.01 2.17 -25.96
CA PHE A 101 11.12 3.13 -26.08
C PHE A 101 12.28 2.73 -25.16
N LYS A 102 13.48 3.24 -25.51
CA LYS A 102 14.64 3.16 -24.65
C LYS A 102 14.56 4.15 -23.50
N VAL A 103 15.37 3.95 -22.47
CA VAL A 103 15.53 4.88 -21.35
C VAL A 103 15.86 6.29 -21.86
N SER A 104 16.83 6.43 -22.78
CA SER A 104 17.20 7.73 -23.34
C SER A 104 16.06 8.41 -24.10
N GLU A 105 15.25 7.67 -24.84
CA GLU A 105 14.11 8.20 -25.58
C GLU A 105 12.99 8.67 -24.65
N ASN A 106 12.76 7.95 -23.53
CA ASN A 106 11.78 8.37 -22.51
C ASN A 106 12.24 9.60 -21.72
N ILE A 107 13.53 9.71 -21.40
CA ILE A 107 14.07 10.84 -20.61
C ILE A 107 13.99 12.14 -21.38
N VAL A 108 14.35 12.16 -22.67
CA VAL A 108 14.35 13.38 -23.48
C VAL A 108 13.06 13.58 -24.29
N LEU A 109 12.04 12.77 -24.07
CA LEU A 109 10.79 12.80 -24.83
C LEU A 109 10.22 14.22 -24.94
N ASN A 110 9.85 14.61 -26.16
CA ASN A 110 9.39 15.96 -26.55
C ASN A 110 10.42 17.11 -26.33
N ARG A 111 11.69 16.75 -26.09
CA ARG A 111 12.81 17.70 -25.90
C ARG A 111 14.07 17.21 -26.57
N GLU A 112 13.93 16.36 -27.58
CA GLU A 112 15.02 15.76 -28.30
C GLU A 112 15.90 16.84 -28.94
N SER A 113 17.20 16.70 -28.78
CA SER A 113 18.16 17.51 -29.50
C SER A 113 18.14 17.16 -30.98
N ILE A 114 18.09 18.16 -31.86
CA ILE A 114 18.04 17.99 -33.30
C ILE A 114 19.36 18.45 -33.93
N LYS A 115 19.77 17.80 -35.02
CA LYS A 115 20.93 18.23 -35.83
C LYS A 115 20.47 19.28 -36.79
N ASN A 116 20.94 20.51 -36.57
CA ASN A 116 20.77 21.61 -37.54
C ASN A 116 21.70 21.37 -38.74
N ASN A 117 21.12 21.35 -39.92
CA ASN A 117 21.85 21.33 -41.20
C ASN A 117 21.28 22.40 -42.14
N VAL A 118 21.97 22.70 -43.23
CA VAL A 118 21.60 23.77 -44.16
C VAL A 118 20.15 23.60 -44.67
N VAL A 119 19.66 22.36 -44.76
CA VAL A 119 18.30 22.06 -45.25
C VAL A 119 17.25 22.46 -44.21
N THR A 120 17.53 22.27 -42.91
CA THR A 120 16.60 22.65 -41.82
C THR A 120 16.47 24.16 -41.67
N HIS A 121 17.51 24.90 -42.04
CA HIS A 121 17.45 26.36 -42.06
C HIS A 121 16.46 26.94 -43.08
N PHE A 122 16.24 26.22 -44.21
CA PHE A 122 15.30 26.66 -45.27
C PHE A 122 13.90 26.07 -45.17
N PHE A 123 13.74 24.84 -44.61
CA PHE A 123 12.49 24.08 -44.61
C PHE A 123 11.90 23.84 -43.21
N GLY A 124 12.52 24.39 -42.16
CA GLY A 124 12.06 24.27 -40.76
C GLY A 124 12.46 22.96 -40.09
N ASP A 125 12.16 22.87 -38.79
CA ASP A 125 12.62 21.79 -37.91
C ASP A 125 11.96 20.45 -38.19
N SER A 126 10.85 20.42 -38.93
CA SER A 126 10.06 19.21 -39.26
C SER A 126 10.83 18.13 -40.02
N ILE A 127 11.96 18.47 -40.64
CA ILE A 127 12.85 17.56 -41.39
C ILE A 127 14.21 17.36 -40.71
N SER A 128 14.33 17.79 -39.47
CA SER A 128 15.55 17.64 -38.69
C SER A 128 15.75 16.20 -38.24
N LYS A 129 17.02 15.76 -38.23
CA LYS A 129 17.36 14.46 -37.63
C LYS A 129 17.63 14.61 -36.15
N ILE A 130 17.09 13.70 -35.33
CA ILE A 130 17.37 13.60 -33.91
C ILE A 130 18.87 13.38 -33.70
N ASP A 131 19.49 14.15 -32.80
CA ASP A 131 20.87 13.92 -32.38
C ASP A 131 20.93 12.90 -31.24
N GLN A 132 21.01 11.64 -31.62
CA GLN A 132 21.06 10.53 -30.64
C GLN A 132 22.26 10.59 -29.70
N LYS A 133 23.40 11.17 -30.15
CA LYS A 133 24.60 11.27 -29.30
C LYS A 133 24.42 12.29 -28.21
N GLU A 134 23.89 13.48 -28.56
CA GLU A 134 23.62 14.52 -27.57
C GLU A 134 22.51 14.11 -26.61
N ASN A 135 21.43 13.48 -27.09
CA ASN A 135 20.38 12.93 -26.26
C ASN A 135 20.86 11.88 -25.28
N LEU A 136 21.76 10.98 -25.74
CA LEU A 136 22.35 9.98 -24.85
C LEU A 136 23.27 10.62 -23.79
N LYS A 137 24.03 11.65 -24.16
CA LYS A 137 24.88 12.40 -23.22
C LYS A 137 24.03 13.09 -22.14
N ARG A 138 22.99 13.82 -22.51
CA ARG A 138 22.02 14.45 -21.57
C ARG A 138 21.40 13.42 -20.65
N THR A 139 20.99 12.27 -21.19
CA THR A 139 20.47 11.13 -20.44
C THR A 139 21.47 10.63 -19.40
N GLN A 140 22.72 10.42 -19.79
CA GLN A 140 23.77 9.94 -18.89
C GLN A 140 24.10 10.96 -17.79
N GLU A 141 24.07 12.25 -18.10
CA GLU A 141 24.21 13.32 -17.11
C GLU A 141 23.08 13.31 -16.08
N ALA A 142 21.83 13.10 -16.51
CA ALA A 142 20.68 12.96 -15.61
C ALA A 142 20.79 11.71 -14.74
N ILE A 143 21.10 10.55 -15.33
CA ILE A 143 21.28 9.29 -14.62
C ILE A 143 22.43 9.36 -13.60
N SER A 144 23.52 10.02 -13.96
CA SER A 144 24.67 10.17 -13.05
C SER A 144 24.34 10.97 -11.79
N LYS A 145 23.39 11.93 -11.88
CA LYS A 145 22.92 12.68 -10.71
C LYS A 145 22.19 11.77 -9.69
N LEU A 146 21.60 10.66 -10.15
CA LEU A 146 20.89 9.68 -9.31
C LEU A 146 21.83 8.65 -8.69
N GLY A 147 22.99 8.40 -9.28
CA GLY A 147 23.95 7.41 -8.82
C GLY A 147 23.51 5.97 -9.07
N VAL A 148 22.65 5.73 -10.07
CA VAL A 148 22.19 4.40 -10.47
C VAL A 148 22.92 3.90 -11.71
N ASN A 149 23.02 2.58 -11.86
CA ASN A 149 23.73 1.95 -12.99
C ASN A 149 22.76 1.72 -14.16
N LEU A 150 22.55 2.76 -14.97
CA LEU A 150 21.77 2.74 -16.21
C LEU A 150 22.62 3.36 -17.33
N THR A 151 22.55 2.77 -18.54
CA THR A 151 23.31 3.25 -19.70
C THR A 151 22.51 4.15 -20.62
N GLY A 152 21.19 4.14 -20.48
CA GLY A 152 20.28 4.87 -21.38
C GLY A 152 19.90 4.08 -22.65
N GLN A 153 20.47 2.91 -22.88
CA GLN A 153 20.20 2.07 -24.06
C GLN A 153 19.18 0.96 -23.80
N GLU A 154 18.89 0.69 -22.53
CA GLU A 154 17.95 -0.33 -22.09
C GLU A 154 16.53 -0.03 -22.57
N GLN A 155 15.78 -1.07 -22.92
CA GLN A 155 14.39 -0.97 -23.31
C GLN A 155 13.49 -1.02 -22.08
N ILE A 156 12.56 -0.07 -21.94
CA ILE A 156 11.69 0.05 -20.76
C ILE A 156 10.88 -1.22 -20.49
N SER A 157 10.40 -1.90 -21.54
CA SER A 157 9.61 -3.14 -21.39
C SER A 157 10.37 -4.27 -20.67
N GLU A 158 11.69 -4.30 -20.77
CA GLU A 158 12.57 -5.38 -20.24
C GLU A 158 13.15 -5.04 -18.87
N MET A 159 12.89 -3.84 -18.34
CA MET A 159 13.49 -3.37 -17.10
C MET A 159 12.70 -3.77 -15.87
N ALA A 160 13.42 -4.03 -14.78
CA ALA A 160 12.83 -4.14 -13.45
C ALA A 160 12.15 -2.82 -13.03
N VAL A 161 11.15 -2.95 -12.16
CA VAL A 161 10.27 -1.83 -11.75
C VAL A 161 11.06 -0.66 -11.16
N ALA A 162 12.06 -0.94 -10.32
CA ALA A 162 12.93 0.07 -9.73
C ALA A 162 13.63 0.95 -10.77
N TYR A 163 14.18 0.36 -11.81
CA TYR A 163 14.84 1.13 -12.88
C TYR A 163 13.88 1.97 -13.70
N LYS A 164 12.62 1.55 -13.84
CA LYS A 164 11.55 2.38 -14.43
C LYS A 164 11.31 3.61 -13.57
N GLN A 165 11.26 3.46 -12.24
CA GLN A 165 11.12 4.56 -11.29
C GLN A 165 12.27 5.56 -11.41
N PHE A 166 13.51 5.07 -11.42
CA PHE A 166 14.68 5.94 -11.64
C PHE A 166 14.68 6.62 -12.99
N THR A 167 14.15 5.98 -14.04
CA THR A 167 14.00 6.60 -15.36
C THR A 167 13.03 7.77 -15.34
N GLU A 168 11.89 7.66 -14.64
CA GLU A 168 10.95 8.78 -14.47
C GLU A 168 11.57 9.95 -13.71
N ILE A 169 12.27 9.65 -12.61
CA ILE A 169 12.97 10.69 -11.85
C ILE A 169 14.05 11.35 -12.72
N ALA A 170 14.84 10.55 -13.48
CA ALA A 170 15.84 11.07 -14.42
C ALA A 170 15.22 11.98 -15.47
N ARG A 171 14.02 11.65 -15.99
CA ARG A 171 13.28 12.47 -16.94
C ARG A 171 12.94 13.85 -16.37
N GLU A 172 12.54 13.90 -15.11
CA GLU A 172 12.16 15.17 -14.48
C GLU A 172 13.37 16.02 -14.10
N ILE A 173 14.49 15.43 -13.68
CA ILE A 173 15.72 16.17 -13.33
C ILE A 173 16.62 16.47 -14.55
N GLU A 174 16.39 15.84 -15.70
CA GLU A 174 17.04 16.19 -16.96
C GLU A 174 16.63 17.59 -17.43
N ARG A 175 15.45 18.06 -17.04
CA ARG A 175 15.00 19.43 -17.24
C ARG A 175 15.92 20.37 -16.45
N GLU A 176 16.71 21.19 -17.14
CA GLU A 176 17.75 22.06 -16.54
C GLU A 176 17.23 23.03 -15.46
N HIS A 177 15.92 23.24 -15.39
CA HIS A 177 15.28 24.22 -14.52
C HIS A 177 14.41 23.62 -13.42
N THR A 178 14.50 22.30 -13.15
CA THR A 178 13.70 21.68 -12.08
C THR A 178 14.16 22.20 -10.71
N LYS A 179 13.23 22.86 -10.01
CA LYS A 179 13.42 23.44 -8.67
C LYS A 179 12.61 22.73 -7.62
N LEU A 180 11.43 22.21 -8.00
CA LEU A 180 10.55 21.43 -7.17
C LEU A 180 10.29 20.07 -7.83
N LEU A 181 10.47 19.00 -7.07
CA LEU A 181 10.15 17.65 -7.49
C LEU A 181 9.07 17.07 -6.57
N VAL A 182 7.92 16.69 -7.13
CA VAL A 182 6.84 16.01 -6.41
C VAL A 182 6.96 14.52 -6.68
N LEU A 183 7.06 13.72 -5.63
CA LEU A 183 7.14 12.26 -5.69
C LEU A 183 5.92 11.66 -4.98
N ASP A 184 5.01 11.06 -5.76
CA ASP A 184 3.77 10.45 -5.24
C ASP A 184 3.94 8.94 -5.12
N GLU A 185 4.11 8.45 -3.89
CA GLU A 185 4.34 7.04 -3.52
C GLU A 185 5.46 6.33 -4.31
N PRO A 186 6.65 6.94 -4.49
CA PRO A 186 7.67 6.42 -5.39
C PRO A 186 8.31 5.11 -4.91
N THR A 187 8.12 4.75 -3.63
CA THR A 187 8.68 3.54 -2.99
C THR A 187 7.70 2.37 -2.92
N ALA A 188 6.44 2.57 -3.36
CA ALA A 188 5.37 1.58 -3.17
C ALA A 188 5.65 0.21 -3.81
N VAL A 189 6.43 0.19 -4.88
CA VAL A 189 6.76 -1.01 -5.68
C VAL A 189 8.23 -1.43 -5.56
N LEU A 190 9.01 -0.75 -4.71
CA LEU A 190 10.43 -1.00 -4.52
C LEU A 190 10.69 -1.96 -3.36
N THR A 191 11.77 -2.74 -3.46
CA THR A 191 12.33 -3.47 -2.33
C THR A 191 12.92 -2.51 -1.30
N GLU A 192 13.25 -2.97 -0.10
CA GLU A 192 13.83 -2.12 0.95
C GLU A 192 15.15 -1.49 0.51
N ASP A 193 16.05 -2.29 -0.10
CA ASP A 193 17.34 -1.82 -0.62
C ASP A 193 17.17 -0.77 -1.73
N GLU A 194 16.21 -0.98 -2.65
CA GLU A 194 15.90 -0.04 -3.73
C GLU A 194 15.29 1.26 -3.19
N ALA A 195 14.43 1.17 -2.17
CA ALA A 195 13.86 2.32 -1.50
C ALA A 195 14.96 3.14 -0.80
N GLU A 196 15.91 2.50 -0.12
CA GLU A 196 17.04 3.17 0.53
C GLU A 196 17.89 3.96 -0.49
N ILE A 197 18.20 3.38 -1.66
CA ILE A 197 18.90 4.07 -2.75
C ILE A 197 18.11 5.30 -3.21
N LEU A 198 16.79 5.20 -3.32
CA LEU A 198 15.94 6.33 -3.69
C LEU A 198 15.98 7.43 -2.63
N LEU A 199 15.85 7.10 -1.34
CA LEU A 199 15.89 8.07 -0.24
C LEU A 199 17.25 8.79 -0.18
N GLU A 200 18.37 8.08 -0.39
CA GLU A 200 19.69 8.70 -0.51
C GLU A 200 19.78 9.64 -1.72
N THR A 201 19.18 9.24 -2.83
CA THR A 201 19.13 10.05 -4.05
C THR A 201 18.36 11.36 -3.81
N MET A 202 17.23 11.29 -3.10
CA MET A 202 16.46 12.49 -2.72
C MET A 202 17.29 13.45 -1.86
N LYS A 203 18.04 12.97 -0.89
CA LYS A 203 18.99 13.78 -0.09
C LYS A 203 20.05 14.46 -0.97
N LYS A 204 20.60 13.74 -1.94
CA LYS A 204 21.59 14.30 -2.89
C LYS A 204 20.99 15.40 -3.77
N LEU A 205 19.73 15.24 -4.22
CA LEU A 205 19.01 16.23 -5.01
C LEU A 205 18.68 17.48 -4.17
N SER A 206 18.19 17.29 -2.94
CA SER A 206 17.93 18.38 -1.99
C SER A 206 19.18 19.19 -1.69
N ALA A 207 20.31 18.53 -1.46
CA ALA A 207 21.61 19.19 -1.24
C ALA A 207 22.08 20.02 -2.44
N LYS A 208 21.55 19.76 -3.66
CA LYS A 208 21.79 20.55 -4.87
C LYS A 208 20.77 21.69 -5.06
N GLY A 209 19.89 21.93 -4.08
CA GLY A 209 18.91 23.01 -4.09
C GLY A 209 17.54 22.63 -4.66
N ILE A 210 17.31 21.39 -5.06
CA ILE A 210 15.99 20.93 -5.53
C ILE A 210 15.11 20.67 -4.31
N ALA A 211 14.00 21.39 -4.17
CA ALA A 211 13.00 21.12 -3.16
C ALA A 211 12.18 19.87 -3.52
N ILE A 212 11.77 19.09 -2.53
CA ILE A 212 11.04 17.85 -2.77
C ILE A 212 9.77 17.80 -1.91
N ILE A 213 8.63 17.50 -2.52
CA ILE A 213 7.42 17.06 -1.80
C ILE A 213 7.35 15.54 -1.95
N PHE A 214 7.52 14.85 -0.82
CA PHE A 214 7.54 13.40 -0.76
C PHE A 214 6.25 12.88 -0.12
N ILE A 215 5.45 12.18 -0.92
CA ILE A 215 4.19 11.57 -0.47
C ILE A 215 4.42 10.08 -0.34
N THR A 216 4.23 9.54 0.84
CA THR A 216 4.27 8.10 1.13
C THR A 216 3.40 7.77 2.34
N HIS A 217 2.93 6.54 2.42
CA HIS A 217 2.29 6.01 3.61
C HIS A 217 3.28 5.31 4.56
N ARG A 218 4.55 5.16 4.15
CA ARG A 218 5.62 4.56 4.96
C ARG A 218 6.28 5.63 5.83
N LEU A 219 5.76 5.81 7.06
CA LEU A 219 6.21 6.88 7.95
C LEU A 219 7.70 6.79 8.32
N ASN A 220 8.28 5.59 8.35
CA ASN A 220 9.72 5.41 8.57
C ASN A 220 10.56 6.08 7.48
N GLU A 221 10.10 6.06 6.21
CA GLU A 221 10.77 6.75 5.11
C GLU A 221 10.72 8.27 5.30
N ILE A 222 9.57 8.81 5.72
CA ILE A 222 9.41 10.23 6.07
C ILE A 222 10.41 10.62 7.16
N MET A 223 10.48 9.84 8.23
CA MET A 223 11.42 10.08 9.34
C MET A 223 12.89 10.03 8.91
N ALA A 224 13.21 9.20 7.91
CA ALA A 224 14.57 9.00 7.44
C ALA A 224 15.07 10.13 6.51
N VAL A 225 14.18 10.77 5.74
CA VAL A 225 14.63 11.67 4.65
C VAL A 225 14.08 13.09 4.73
N SER A 226 12.93 13.33 5.35
CA SER A 226 12.27 14.63 5.32
C SER A 226 12.81 15.59 6.39
N ASP A 227 12.89 16.88 6.05
CA ASP A 227 13.23 17.95 6.99
C ASP A 227 12.02 18.33 7.85
N LYS A 228 10.85 18.39 7.20
CA LYS A 228 9.54 18.66 7.82
C LYS A 228 8.52 17.60 7.39
N VAL A 229 7.54 17.38 8.22
CA VAL A 229 6.36 16.58 7.91
C VAL A 229 5.09 17.41 8.07
N THR A 230 4.24 17.36 7.05
CA THR A 230 2.91 17.96 7.03
C THR A 230 1.85 16.87 7.01
N VAL A 231 0.93 16.92 7.96
CA VAL A 231 -0.18 15.96 8.08
C VAL A 231 -1.45 16.57 7.54
N LEU A 232 -2.03 15.92 6.54
CA LEU A 232 -3.32 16.27 5.94
C LEU A 232 -4.38 15.25 6.39
N ARG A 233 -5.52 15.73 6.91
CA ARG A 233 -6.66 14.88 7.32
C ARG A 233 -7.99 15.58 7.01
N ASP A 234 -8.91 14.85 6.39
CA ASP A 234 -10.24 15.33 6.03
C ASP A 234 -10.23 16.68 5.28
N GLY A 235 -9.23 16.86 4.42
CA GLY A 235 -9.03 18.07 3.63
C GLY A 235 -8.45 19.26 4.39
N GLN A 236 -7.98 19.08 5.62
CA GLN A 236 -7.36 20.13 6.43
C GLN A 236 -5.90 19.80 6.76
N LEU A 237 -5.06 20.81 6.83
CA LEU A 237 -3.71 20.69 7.35
C LEU A 237 -3.79 20.67 8.88
N ILE A 238 -3.46 19.53 9.50
CA ILE A 238 -3.55 19.32 10.94
C ILE A 238 -2.32 19.87 11.65
N ASN A 239 -1.13 19.54 11.11
CA ASN A 239 0.13 19.99 11.69
C ASN A 239 1.24 20.01 10.64
N THR A 240 2.23 20.91 10.82
CA THR A 240 3.49 20.93 10.11
C THR A 240 4.61 21.10 11.11
N VAL A 241 5.48 20.10 11.21
CA VAL A 241 6.56 20.09 12.22
C VAL A 241 7.87 19.64 11.59
N ALA A 242 8.98 20.06 12.19
CA ALA A 242 10.29 19.51 11.85
C ALA A 242 10.32 18.01 12.21
N THR A 243 10.79 17.18 11.32
CA THR A 243 10.81 15.71 11.48
C THR A 243 11.58 15.29 12.75
N LYS A 244 12.64 16.03 13.09
CA LYS A 244 13.43 15.80 14.31
C LYS A 244 12.68 16.08 15.63
N SER A 245 11.56 16.79 15.59
CA SER A 245 10.76 17.16 16.77
C SER A 245 9.53 16.28 17.00
N THR A 246 9.34 15.24 16.21
CA THR A 246 8.19 14.33 16.28
C THR A 246 8.64 12.88 16.10
N ASN A 247 7.70 11.95 16.16
CA ASN A 247 7.91 10.52 15.97
C ASN A 247 6.74 9.88 15.22
N VAL A 248 6.92 8.63 14.76
CA VAL A 248 5.93 7.89 13.98
C VAL A 248 4.57 7.81 14.69
N ASN A 249 4.55 7.64 16.03
CA ASN A 249 3.30 7.51 16.77
C ASN A 249 2.52 8.82 16.78
N GLU A 250 3.16 9.96 17.01
CA GLU A 250 2.52 11.27 16.98
C GLU A 250 1.98 11.60 15.59
N ILE A 251 2.77 11.35 14.54
CA ILE A 251 2.32 11.53 13.15
C ILE A 251 1.08 10.67 12.88
N THR A 252 1.10 9.41 13.32
CA THR A 252 -0.03 8.47 13.19
C THR A 252 -1.27 8.99 13.93
N GLU A 253 -1.12 9.50 15.16
CA GLU A 253 -2.22 10.11 15.92
C GLU A 253 -2.83 11.32 15.20
N TRP A 254 -2.02 12.18 14.61
CA TRP A 254 -2.50 13.33 13.83
C TRP A 254 -3.23 12.89 12.55
N MET A 255 -2.75 11.84 11.89
CA MET A 255 -3.39 11.29 10.68
C MET A 255 -4.76 10.70 11.00
N ILE A 256 -4.86 9.90 12.08
CA ILE A 256 -6.08 9.15 12.44
C ILE A 256 -7.05 10.03 13.26
N GLY A 257 -6.53 11.01 14.01
CA GLY A 257 -7.33 11.90 14.87
C GLY A 257 -7.73 11.32 16.21
N ARG A 258 -7.17 10.19 16.60
CA ARG A 258 -7.35 9.55 17.91
C ARG A 258 -6.01 9.05 18.44
N LYS A 259 -5.89 8.96 19.78
CA LYS A 259 -4.67 8.41 20.39
C LYS A 259 -4.53 6.93 20.01
N VAL A 260 -3.34 6.59 19.58
CA VAL A 260 -2.94 5.20 19.38
C VAL A 260 -2.65 4.62 20.76
N ASN A 261 -3.62 3.89 21.31
CA ASN A 261 -3.37 3.13 22.53
C ASN A 261 -2.41 1.99 22.19
N SER A 262 -1.14 2.19 22.47
CA SER A 262 -0.18 1.09 22.57
C SER A 262 -0.48 0.30 23.85
N SER A 263 -1.63 -0.38 23.87
CA SER A 263 -1.96 -1.25 25.00
C SER A 263 -1.12 -2.51 24.90
N SER A 264 0.05 -2.47 25.50
CA SER A 264 0.86 -3.65 25.86
C SER A 264 0.24 -4.47 26.99
N ASP A 265 -1.08 -4.54 27.08
CA ASP A 265 -1.81 -5.45 27.96
C ASP A 265 -2.02 -6.80 27.27
N ALA A 266 -0.96 -7.38 26.72
CA ALA A 266 -0.94 -8.80 26.45
C ALA A 266 -0.84 -9.52 27.79
N LYS A 267 -1.95 -10.09 28.28
CA LYS A 267 -1.86 -11.16 29.26
C LYS A 267 -0.95 -12.22 28.64
N LYS A 268 0.23 -12.41 29.21
CA LYS A 268 1.13 -13.53 28.91
C LYS A 268 0.38 -14.82 29.27
N ILE A 269 -0.39 -15.37 28.34
CA ILE A 269 -0.86 -16.74 28.44
C ILE A 269 0.36 -17.60 28.09
N ALA A 270 0.75 -18.53 28.94
CA ALA A 270 1.75 -19.52 28.61
C ALA A 270 1.14 -20.41 27.52
N HIS A 271 1.55 -20.20 26.27
CA HIS A 271 0.94 -20.87 25.09
C HIS A 271 1.29 -22.36 24.99
N ASP A 272 2.30 -22.83 25.74
CA ASP A 272 2.73 -24.22 25.71
C ASP A 272 1.67 -25.20 26.31
N ASP A 273 0.80 -24.69 27.17
CA ASP A 273 -0.27 -25.49 27.79
C ASP A 273 -1.59 -25.48 26.98
N LEU A 274 -1.69 -24.74 25.89
CA LEU A 274 -2.93 -24.67 25.11
C LEU A 274 -3.10 -25.86 24.16
N GLU A 275 -4.36 -26.30 24.01
CA GLU A 275 -4.77 -27.34 23.07
C GLU A 275 -4.36 -26.98 21.63
N THR A 276 -3.77 -27.93 20.89
CA THR A 276 -3.46 -27.73 19.47
C THR A 276 -4.75 -27.86 18.66
N LEU A 277 -5.12 -26.78 17.95
CA LEU A 277 -6.30 -26.75 17.08
C LEU A 277 -6.00 -27.30 15.69
N LEU A 278 -4.86 -26.93 15.12
CA LEU A 278 -4.40 -27.39 13.81
C LEU A 278 -2.95 -27.89 13.93
N GLU A 279 -2.75 -29.15 13.56
CA GLU A 279 -1.45 -29.80 13.50
C GLU A 279 -1.05 -30.01 12.05
N ILE A 280 0.10 -29.49 11.64
CA ILE A 280 0.63 -29.58 10.27
C ILE A 280 1.94 -30.37 10.33
N ARG A 281 2.04 -31.46 9.54
CA ARG A 281 3.24 -32.27 9.40
C ARG A 281 3.57 -32.50 7.92
N ASP A 282 4.80 -32.21 7.56
CA ASP A 282 5.35 -32.39 6.21
C ASP A 282 4.46 -31.81 5.10
N LEU A 283 3.94 -30.58 5.29
CA LEU A 283 3.08 -29.93 4.30
C LEU A 283 3.88 -29.41 3.13
N TRP A 284 3.54 -29.87 1.94
CA TRP A 284 4.04 -29.40 0.66
C TRP A 284 2.92 -28.70 -0.10
N VAL A 285 3.20 -27.54 -0.66
CA VAL A 285 2.23 -26.78 -1.47
C VAL A 285 2.90 -26.30 -2.75
N ASP A 286 2.29 -26.63 -3.88
CA ASP A 286 2.77 -26.24 -5.21
C ASP A 286 2.09 -24.92 -5.63
N MET A 287 2.51 -23.82 -5.01
CA MET A 287 2.07 -22.46 -5.33
C MET A 287 3.22 -21.71 -6.00
N PRO A 288 3.12 -21.34 -7.31
CA PRO A 288 4.19 -20.63 -8.02
C PRO A 288 4.63 -19.36 -7.29
N GLY A 289 5.94 -19.25 -7.00
CA GLY A 289 6.51 -18.12 -6.27
C GLY A 289 6.41 -18.19 -4.74
N GLU A 290 5.62 -19.13 -4.17
CA GLU A 290 5.39 -19.26 -2.73
C GLU A 290 5.29 -20.75 -2.32
N MET A 291 6.26 -21.56 -2.69
CA MET A 291 6.23 -23.02 -2.46
C MET A 291 6.50 -23.40 -1.00
N LEU A 292 5.78 -24.39 -0.48
CA LEU A 292 6.14 -25.07 0.78
C LEU A 292 6.88 -26.39 0.50
N LYS A 293 7.85 -26.71 1.36
CA LYS A 293 8.77 -27.85 1.21
C LYS A 293 8.89 -28.66 2.50
N GLY A 294 7.78 -29.25 2.94
CA GLY A 294 7.75 -30.05 4.16
C GLY A 294 7.63 -29.21 5.43
N LEU A 295 6.68 -28.28 5.47
CA LEU A 295 6.43 -27.41 6.60
C LEU A 295 5.80 -28.17 7.76
N ASN A 296 6.32 -27.95 9.00
CA ASN A 296 5.77 -28.46 10.25
C ASN A 296 5.39 -27.27 11.13
N LEU A 297 4.14 -27.24 11.63
CA LEU A 297 3.64 -26.13 12.45
C LEU A 297 2.44 -26.57 13.28
N ASP A 298 2.40 -26.16 14.55
CA ASP A 298 1.26 -26.31 15.44
C ASP A 298 0.61 -24.97 15.72
N ILE A 299 -0.69 -24.90 15.52
CA ILE A 299 -1.51 -23.72 15.81
C ILE A 299 -2.39 -24.02 17.02
N LYS A 300 -2.27 -23.16 18.05
CA LYS A 300 -2.96 -23.34 19.32
C LYS A 300 -4.34 -22.70 19.28
N LYS A 301 -5.28 -23.29 20.02
CA LYS A 301 -6.65 -22.79 20.10
C LYS A 301 -6.72 -21.44 20.79
N GLY A 302 -7.38 -20.48 20.15
CA GLY A 302 -7.60 -19.13 20.68
C GLY A 302 -6.40 -18.18 20.54
N GLU A 303 -5.25 -18.63 19.98
CA GLU A 303 -4.12 -17.75 19.74
C GLU A 303 -4.29 -16.90 18.46
N ILE A 304 -3.55 -15.81 18.39
CA ILE A 304 -3.25 -15.12 17.14
C ILE A 304 -1.81 -15.47 16.76
N LEU A 305 -1.63 -16.32 15.76
CA LEU A 305 -0.31 -16.71 15.23
C LEU A 305 0.06 -15.86 14.04
N GLY A 306 1.25 -15.25 14.06
CA GLY A 306 1.84 -14.56 12.91
C GLY A 306 2.62 -15.52 12.02
N LEU A 307 2.48 -15.36 10.69
CA LEU A 307 3.36 -15.99 9.70
C LEU A 307 4.15 -14.87 9.00
N GLY A 308 5.43 -14.73 9.37
CA GLY A 308 6.36 -13.77 8.81
C GLY A 308 7.35 -14.42 7.83
N GLY A 309 8.08 -13.60 7.09
CA GLY A 309 9.10 -14.04 6.14
C GLY A 309 9.17 -13.12 4.93
N MET A 310 10.25 -13.21 4.16
CA MET A 310 10.40 -12.45 2.93
C MET A 310 9.39 -12.91 1.86
N ALA A 311 9.16 -12.10 0.84
CA ALA A 311 8.33 -12.49 -0.30
C ALA A 311 8.94 -13.71 -1.02
N GLY A 312 8.09 -14.61 -1.49
CA GLY A 312 8.55 -15.80 -2.19
C GLY A 312 9.04 -16.95 -1.29
N GLN A 313 8.96 -16.80 0.04
CA GLN A 313 9.48 -17.79 0.98
C GLN A 313 8.43 -18.84 1.42
N GLY A 314 7.19 -18.74 0.95
CA GLY A 314 6.14 -19.75 1.19
C GLY A 314 5.12 -19.39 2.27
N LYS A 315 5.21 -18.23 2.92
CA LYS A 315 4.28 -17.85 4.00
C LYS A 315 2.81 -17.80 3.56
N ILE A 316 2.56 -17.33 2.33
CA ILE A 316 1.21 -17.21 1.75
C ILE A 316 0.65 -18.59 1.41
N ALA A 317 1.50 -19.53 1.01
CA ALA A 317 1.08 -20.87 0.62
C ALA A 317 0.48 -21.70 1.77
N VAL A 318 0.75 -21.36 3.05
CA VAL A 318 0.21 -22.10 4.19
C VAL A 318 -1.32 -22.10 4.16
N ALA A 319 -1.93 -20.91 4.13
CA ALA A 319 -3.38 -20.78 4.07
C ALA A 319 -3.95 -21.35 2.75
N ASN A 320 -3.35 -20.99 1.62
CA ASN A 320 -3.79 -21.41 0.29
C ASN A 320 -3.76 -22.92 0.11
N GLY A 321 -2.76 -23.63 0.65
CA GLY A 321 -2.66 -25.08 0.60
C GLY A 321 -3.69 -25.77 1.50
N ILE A 322 -3.89 -25.29 2.74
CA ILE A 322 -4.88 -25.82 3.69
C ILE A 322 -6.31 -25.64 3.13
N MET A 323 -6.57 -24.48 2.52
CA MET A 323 -7.86 -24.20 1.87
C MET A 323 -8.07 -24.95 0.55
N GLY A 324 -7.06 -25.70 0.09
CA GLY A 324 -7.15 -26.51 -1.14
C GLY A 324 -7.20 -25.71 -2.42
N LEU A 325 -6.70 -24.47 -2.41
CA LEU A 325 -6.64 -23.59 -3.59
C LEU A 325 -5.45 -23.94 -4.50
N PHE A 326 -4.39 -24.51 -3.93
CA PHE A 326 -3.23 -25.03 -4.64
C PHE A 326 -2.98 -26.49 -4.26
N LYS A 327 -2.40 -27.25 -5.19
CA LYS A 327 -2.09 -28.66 -4.99
C LYS A 327 -1.17 -28.84 -3.79
N SER A 328 -1.63 -29.61 -2.82
CA SER A 328 -0.93 -29.82 -1.57
C SER A 328 -0.88 -31.30 -1.17
N LYS A 329 0.15 -31.69 -0.41
CA LYS A 329 0.30 -33.01 0.21
C LYS A 329 0.93 -32.84 1.59
N GLY A 330 0.67 -33.78 2.48
CA GLY A 330 1.15 -33.77 3.87
C GLY A 330 0.07 -34.31 4.80
N ASP A 331 0.40 -34.38 6.09
CA ASP A 331 -0.54 -34.79 7.14
C ASP A 331 -0.98 -33.53 7.91
N VAL A 332 -2.26 -33.20 7.81
CA VAL A 332 -2.86 -32.06 8.49
C VAL A 332 -4.04 -32.54 9.31
N LYS A 333 -4.03 -32.24 10.62
CA LYS A 333 -5.13 -32.57 11.54
C LYS A 333 -5.74 -31.28 12.08
N TYR A 334 -7.05 -31.20 12.00
CA TYR A 334 -7.86 -30.12 12.57
C TYR A 334 -8.78 -30.69 13.64
N LYS A 335 -8.70 -30.17 14.87
CA LYS A 335 -9.44 -30.71 16.03
C LYS A 335 -9.22 -32.24 16.21
N ASN A 336 -7.98 -32.67 16.04
CA ASN A 336 -7.53 -34.09 16.09
C ASN A 336 -8.09 -34.98 14.97
N GLU A 337 -8.83 -34.48 14.00
CA GLU A 337 -9.32 -35.20 12.83
C GLU A 337 -8.48 -34.85 11.57
N ALA A 338 -8.24 -35.83 10.70
CA ALA A 338 -7.53 -35.62 9.46
C ALA A 338 -8.30 -34.65 8.57
N LEU A 339 -7.62 -33.56 8.07
CA LEU A 339 -8.17 -32.60 7.16
C LEU A 339 -7.99 -33.06 5.72
N VAL A 340 -9.07 -33.07 4.94
CA VAL A 340 -9.02 -33.44 3.51
C VAL A 340 -8.45 -32.27 2.72
N LEU A 341 -7.22 -32.42 2.20
CA LEU A 341 -6.57 -31.44 1.34
C LEU A 341 -7.13 -31.44 -0.10
N ASN A 342 -6.84 -30.38 -0.85
CA ASN A 342 -7.22 -30.21 -2.27
C ASN A 342 -8.75 -30.25 -2.54
N LYS A 343 -9.56 -29.92 -1.52
CA LYS A 343 -11.01 -29.84 -1.62
C LYS A 343 -11.50 -28.56 -0.93
N PRO A 344 -11.62 -27.43 -1.65
CA PRO A 344 -11.84 -26.10 -1.06
C PRO A 344 -13.09 -25.96 -0.18
N THR A 345 -14.16 -26.74 -0.45
CA THR A 345 -15.38 -26.69 0.38
C THR A 345 -15.20 -27.32 1.75
N TYR A 346 -14.32 -28.31 1.88
CA TYR A 346 -14.17 -29.11 3.10
C TYR A 346 -13.68 -28.29 4.31
N PRO A 347 -12.61 -27.47 4.21
CA PRO A 347 -12.21 -26.58 5.30
C PRO A 347 -13.32 -25.59 5.70
N LEU A 348 -14.05 -25.04 4.74
CA LEU A 348 -15.16 -24.11 5.00
C LEU A 348 -16.30 -24.80 5.80
N GLU A 349 -16.65 -26.03 5.44
CA GLU A 349 -17.65 -26.84 6.15
C GLU A 349 -17.20 -27.19 7.59
N LYS A 350 -15.89 -27.31 7.83
CA LYS A 350 -15.30 -27.58 9.15
C LYS A 350 -15.12 -26.33 10.01
N GLY A 351 -15.47 -25.13 9.53
CA GLY A 351 -15.36 -23.88 10.27
C GLY A 351 -14.01 -23.18 10.13
N ILE A 352 -13.23 -23.51 9.09
CA ILE A 352 -12.02 -22.78 8.70
C ILE A 352 -12.39 -21.79 7.62
N PHE A 353 -12.00 -20.51 7.78
CA PHE A 353 -12.24 -19.49 6.78
C PHE A 353 -10.95 -18.77 6.39
N PHE A 354 -10.93 -18.15 5.21
CA PHE A 354 -9.75 -17.51 4.66
C PHE A 354 -10.08 -16.15 4.02
N VAL A 355 -9.36 -15.13 4.46
CA VAL A 355 -9.29 -13.81 3.82
C VAL A 355 -7.99 -13.77 3.00
N SER A 356 -8.14 -13.87 1.68
CA SER A 356 -7.03 -13.91 0.73
C SER A 356 -6.36 -12.55 0.55
N GLU A 357 -5.07 -12.55 0.24
CA GLU A 357 -4.27 -11.41 -0.22
C GLU A 357 -4.77 -10.84 -1.54
N ASP A 358 -5.38 -11.66 -2.40
CA ASP A 358 -6.02 -11.24 -3.64
C ASP A 358 -7.49 -10.89 -3.43
N ARG A 359 -7.73 -9.65 -3.01
CA ARG A 359 -9.08 -9.13 -2.76
C ARG A 359 -9.95 -9.14 -4.00
N LYS A 360 -9.39 -8.75 -5.15
CA LYS A 360 -10.15 -8.49 -6.38
C LYS A 360 -10.41 -9.76 -7.18
N GLY A 361 -9.45 -10.67 -7.22
CA GLY A 361 -9.57 -11.92 -7.97
C GLY A 361 -10.28 -13.04 -7.21
N VAL A 362 -10.04 -13.12 -5.88
CA VAL A 362 -10.53 -14.23 -5.03
C VAL A 362 -11.46 -13.73 -3.92
N GLY A 363 -11.15 -12.60 -3.32
CA GLY A 363 -11.79 -12.13 -2.09
C GLY A 363 -13.21 -11.62 -2.28
N LEU A 364 -13.52 -10.92 -3.37
CA LEU A 364 -14.73 -10.12 -3.55
C LEU A 364 -15.40 -10.34 -4.92
N LEU A 365 -16.70 -10.26 -4.92
CA LEU A 365 -17.53 -10.15 -6.12
C LEU A 365 -17.74 -8.65 -6.41
N LEU A 366 -16.88 -8.06 -7.25
CA LEU A 366 -16.79 -6.60 -7.43
C LEU A 366 -18.07 -5.96 -7.99
N ASP A 367 -18.81 -6.69 -8.82
CA ASP A 367 -20.07 -6.22 -9.43
C ASP A 367 -21.29 -6.37 -8.52
N GLU A 368 -21.13 -7.08 -7.39
CA GLU A 368 -22.19 -7.30 -6.41
C GLU A 368 -22.14 -6.25 -5.28
N SER A 369 -23.29 -6.10 -4.58
CA SER A 369 -23.42 -5.20 -3.45
C SER A 369 -22.60 -5.64 -2.23
N ILE A 370 -22.34 -4.70 -1.30
CA ILE A 370 -21.69 -4.97 -0.01
C ILE A 370 -22.45 -6.07 0.74
N GLU A 371 -23.77 -5.95 0.86
CA GLU A 371 -24.61 -6.91 1.58
C GLU A 371 -24.53 -8.31 1.00
N ARG A 372 -24.51 -8.44 -0.34
CA ARG A 372 -24.37 -9.73 -1.02
C ARG A 372 -22.99 -10.33 -0.79
N ASN A 373 -21.94 -9.54 -0.91
CA ASN A 373 -20.57 -10.01 -0.64
C ASN A 373 -20.42 -10.56 0.77
N ILE A 374 -20.95 -9.85 1.78
CA ILE A 374 -20.85 -10.24 3.19
C ILE A 374 -21.63 -11.54 3.47
N ALA A 375 -22.85 -11.67 2.93
CA ALA A 375 -23.73 -12.80 3.22
C ALA A 375 -23.43 -14.06 2.42
N PHE A 376 -22.86 -13.94 1.22
CA PHE A 376 -22.75 -15.03 0.24
C PHE A 376 -22.12 -16.33 0.77
N PRO A 377 -20.96 -16.34 1.47
CA PRO A 377 -20.39 -17.59 1.98
C PRO A 377 -21.28 -18.26 3.02
N ALA A 378 -21.90 -17.48 3.91
CA ALA A 378 -22.80 -18.00 4.93
C ALA A 378 -24.10 -18.58 4.32
N MET A 379 -24.58 -17.99 3.22
CA MET A 379 -25.67 -18.57 2.45
C MET A 379 -25.29 -19.92 1.86
N GLN A 380 -24.12 -20.04 1.26
CA GLN A 380 -23.69 -21.27 0.60
C GLN A 380 -23.35 -22.40 1.57
N ILE A 381 -22.53 -22.10 2.57
CA ILE A 381 -21.96 -23.10 3.47
C ILE A 381 -22.87 -23.37 4.66
N LYS A 382 -23.33 -22.31 5.37
CA LYS A 382 -24.13 -22.45 6.59
C LYS A 382 -25.65 -22.47 6.35
N LYS A 383 -26.09 -22.24 5.10
CA LYS A 383 -27.51 -22.12 4.74
C LYS A 383 -28.22 -21.03 5.56
N GLN A 384 -27.53 -19.99 5.98
CA GLN A 384 -28.07 -18.81 6.67
C GLN A 384 -28.72 -17.84 5.68
N PHE A 385 -29.52 -16.88 6.19
CA PHE A 385 -30.20 -15.86 5.40
C PHE A 385 -31.27 -16.38 4.43
N PHE A 386 -31.87 -17.53 4.75
CA PHE A 386 -33.00 -18.06 4.01
C PHE A 386 -34.24 -18.12 4.91
N LYS A 387 -35.39 -17.82 4.32
CA LYS A 387 -36.71 -18.03 4.93
C LYS A 387 -37.53 -19.00 4.09
N LYS A 388 -38.45 -19.72 4.73
CA LYS A 388 -39.36 -20.63 4.03
C LYS A 388 -40.51 -19.84 3.42
N PHE A 389 -40.65 -19.92 2.12
CA PHE A 389 -41.82 -19.43 1.39
C PHE A 389 -42.77 -20.60 1.13
N LEU A 390 -44.05 -20.42 1.47
CA LEU A 390 -45.08 -21.46 1.44
C LEU A 390 -44.68 -22.75 2.17
N GLY A 391 -43.80 -22.68 3.19
CA GLY A 391 -43.36 -23.81 3.99
C GLY A 391 -42.39 -24.80 3.30
N VAL A 392 -42.18 -24.68 1.98
CA VAL A 392 -41.43 -25.63 1.16
C VAL A 392 -40.20 -25.00 0.49
N PHE A 393 -40.32 -23.80 -0.05
CA PHE A 393 -39.24 -23.17 -0.81
C PHE A 393 -38.35 -22.30 0.07
N ASN A 394 -37.03 -22.48 -0.01
CA ASN A 394 -36.06 -21.58 0.62
C ASN A 394 -35.84 -20.36 -0.29
N VAL A 395 -36.21 -19.19 0.16
CA VAL A 395 -35.96 -17.90 -0.51
C VAL A 395 -35.04 -17.06 0.35
N ILE A 396 -34.23 -16.21 -0.28
CA ILE A 396 -33.32 -15.30 0.45
C ILE A 396 -34.18 -14.36 1.31
N ASP A 397 -33.77 -14.19 2.56
CA ASP A 397 -34.33 -13.20 3.47
C ASP A 397 -33.54 -11.91 3.41
N ASP A 398 -33.89 -11.06 2.44
CA ASP A 398 -33.19 -9.80 2.19
C ASP A 398 -33.14 -8.91 3.44
N LYS A 399 -34.11 -8.99 4.35
CA LYS A 399 -34.11 -8.24 5.60
C LYS A 399 -32.95 -8.61 6.51
N THR A 400 -32.75 -9.90 6.75
CA THR A 400 -31.64 -10.38 7.59
C THR A 400 -30.27 -10.18 6.93
N VAL A 401 -30.19 -10.26 5.60
CA VAL A 401 -28.99 -9.92 4.83
C VAL A 401 -28.61 -8.45 5.03
N THR A 402 -29.59 -7.55 4.86
CA THR A 402 -29.38 -6.10 5.03
C THR A 402 -29.00 -5.75 6.47
N GLU A 403 -29.67 -6.35 7.48
CA GLU A 403 -29.37 -6.11 8.90
C GLU A 403 -27.94 -6.55 9.24
N ASN A 404 -27.52 -7.71 8.76
CA ASN A 404 -26.15 -8.20 8.95
C ASN A 404 -25.11 -7.28 8.29
N ALA A 405 -25.37 -6.81 7.07
CA ALA A 405 -24.47 -5.88 6.38
C ALA A 405 -24.35 -4.55 7.13
N LYS A 406 -25.47 -3.96 7.57
CA LYS A 406 -25.47 -2.71 8.34
C LYS A 406 -24.66 -2.82 9.63
N LYS A 407 -24.81 -3.93 10.37
CA LYS A 407 -24.01 -4.21 11.57
C LYS A 407 -22.51 -4.14 11.30
N TYR A 408 -22.03 -4.74 10.20
CA TYR A 408 -20.61 -4.74 9.90
C TYR A 408 -20.13 -3.48 9.21
N ILE A 409 -20.99 -2.77 8.46
CA ILE A 409 -20.68 -1.44 7.92
C ILE A 409 -20.40 -0.47 9.08
N GLU A 410 -21.21 -0.51 10.13
CA GLU A 410 -21.03 0.31 11.34
C GLU A 410 -19.80 -0.15 12.15
N LYS A 411 -19.71 -1.46 12.50
CA LYS A 411 -18.60 -2.01 13.32
C LYS A 411 -17.23 -1.78 12.70
N LEU A 412 -17.12 -1.86 11.38
CA LEU A 412 -15.85 -1.71 10.63
C LEU A 412 -15.66 -0.32 10.02
N GLU A 413 -16.58 0.60 10.30
CA GLU A 413 -16.54 1.96 9.74
C GLU A 413 -16.34 1.95 8.21
N ILE A 414 -17.14 1.13 7.48
CA ILE A 414 -17.04 1.03 6.03
C ILE A 414 -17.64 2.29 5.41
N LYS A 415 -16.80 3.13 4.80
CA LYS A 415 -17.27 4.35 4.11
C LYS A 415 -17.93 3.94 2.78
N SER A 416 -19.26 4.04 2.75
CA SER A 416 -20.09 3.67 1.59
C SER A 416 -21.37 4.54 1.53
N MET A 417 -22.04 4.55 0.37
CA MET A 417 -23.37 5.16 0.20
C MET A 417 -24.51 4.28 0.75
N GLY A 418 -24.18 3.11 1.31
CA GLY A 418 -25.10 2.14 1.89
C GLY A 418 -24.77 0.70 1.48
N GLU A 419 -25.52 -0.24 2.09
CA GLU A 419 -25.29 -1.68 1.93
C GLU A 419 -25.48 -2.21 0.50
N LYS A 420 -26.20 -1.48 -0.34
CA LYS A 420 -26.49 -1.84 -1.75
C LYS A 420 -25.45 -1.35 -2.74
N GLN A 421 -24.47 -0.54 -2.29
CA GLN A 421 -23.40 -0.06 -3.14
C GLN A 421 -22.55 -1.23 -3.64
N LYS A 422 -22.13 -1.19 -4.90
CA LYS A 422 -21.21 -2.19 -5.46
C LYS A 422 -19.85 -2.10 -4.81
N VAL A 423 -19.26 -3.26 -4.48
CA VAL A 423 -17.95 -3.31 -3.82
C VAL A 423 -16.83 -2.79 -4.70
N GLY A 424 -16.95 -2.95 -6.02
CA GLY A 424 -15.98 -2.42 -6.98
C GLY A 424 -15.80 -0.90 -6.95
N GLU A 425 -16.80 -0.15 -6.45
CA GLU A 425 -16.78 1.32 -6.32
C GLU A 425 -16.08 1.82 -5.03
N LEU A 426 -15.80 0.91 -4.11
CA LEU A 426 -15.18 1.25 -2.83
C LEU A 426 -13.66 1.42 -2.97
N SER A 427 -13.07 2.26 -2.10
CA SER A 427 -11.62 2.33 -1.93
C SER A 427 -11.05 0.98 -1.45
N GLY A 428 -9.75 0.75 -1.68
CA GLY A 428 -9.07 -0.49 -1.29
C GLY A 428 -9.22 -0.82 0.21
N GLY A 429 -9.15 0.19 1.09
CA GLY A 429 -9.36 0.02 2.52
C GLY A 429 -10.79 -0.43 2.87
N ASN A 430 -11.80 0.15 2.23
CA ASN A 430 -13.18 -0.26 2.44
C ASN A 430 -13.48 -1.65 1.84
N GLN A 431 -12.88 -2.01 0.70
CA GLN A 431 -12.93 -3.37 0.16
C GLN A 431 -12.34 -4.40 1.15
N GLN A 432 -11.21 -4.08 1.79
CA GLN A 432 -10.60 -4.94 2.81
C GLN A 432 -11.53 -5.15 4.01
N LYS A 433 -12.16 -4.08 4.48
CA LYS A 433 -13.16 -4.14 5.55
C LYS A 433 -14.36 -5.03 5.18
N VAL A 434 -14.79 -5.03 3.92
CA VAL A 434 -15.83 -5.96 3.41
C VAL A 434 -15.33 -7.42 3.45
N CYS A 435 -14.08 -7.70 3.11
CA CYS A 435 -13.49 -9.04 3.23
C CYS A 435 -13.49 -9.53 4.69
N VAL A 436 -13.15 -8.65 5.64
CA VAL A 436 -13.18 -8.97 7.08
C VAL A 436 -14.62 -9.18 7.56
N ALA A 437 -15.58 -8.33 7.15
CA ALA A 437 -17.01 -8.48 7.45
C ALA A 437 -17.57 -9.84 6.99
N LYS A 438 -17.19 -10.24 5.77
CA LYS A 438 -17.51 -11.53 5.17
C LYS A 438 -16.98 -12.69 6.03
N ALA A 439 -15.73 -12.59 6.49
CA ALA A 439 -15.13 -13.60 7.37
C ALA A 439 -15.86 -13.69 8.73
N PHE A 440 -16.16 -12.55 9.33
CA PHE A 440 -16.86 -12.51 10.63
C PHE A 440 -18.32 -13.01 10.55
N THR A 441 -18.98 -12.80 9.40
CA THR A 441 -20.31 -13.39 9.16
C THR A 441 -20.27 -14.92 9.13
N MET A 442 -19.13 -15.48 8.74
CA MET A 442 -18.93 -16.94 8.77
C MET A 442 -18.68 -17.49 10.19
N GLU A 443 -18.42 -16.65 11.19
CA GLU A 443 -18.11 -17.07 12.56
C GLU A 443 -17.20 -18.31 12.57
N PRO A 444 -15.96 -18.23 12.05
CA PRO A 444 -15.06 -19.36 11.95
C PRO A 444 -14.42 -19.70 13.30
N ASP A 445 -14.07 -20.97 13.52
CA ASP A 445 -13.23 -21.40 14.64
C ASP A 445 -11.75 -21.09 14.37
N LEU A 446 -11.34 -21.20 13.09
CA LEU A 446 -10.01 -20.87 12.60
C LEU A 446 -10.12 -19.90 11.40
N LEU A 447 -9.49 -18.75 11.51
CA LEU A 447 -9.47 -17.71 10.48
C LEU A 447 -8.05 -17.48 10.00
N PHE A 448 -7.78 -17.76 8.73
CA PHE A 448 -6.58 -17.31 8.04
C PHE A 448 -6.80 -15.93 7.43
N VAL A 449 -5.84 -15.02 7.60
CA VAL A 449 -5.88 -13.67 7.05
C VAL A 449 -4.52 -13.36 6.42
N SER A 450 -4.46 -13.33 5.10
CA SER A 450 -3.24 -13.05 4.36
C SER A 450 -3.17 -11.58 3.95
N GLU A 451 -2.05 -10.92 4.32
CA GLU A 451 -1.72 -9.53 3.98
C GLU A 451 -2.91 -8.57 4.22
N PRO A 452 -3.48 -8.54 5.46
CA PRO A 452 -4.74 -7.84 5.74
C PRO A 452 -4.67 -6.33 5.49
N THR A 453 -3.48 -5.77 5.44
CA THR A 453 -3.23 -4.33 5.38
C THR A 453 -2.58 -3.88 4.07
N ARG A 454 -2.37 -4.81 3.14
CA ARG A 454 -1.72 -4.50 1.87
C ARG A 454 -2.55 -3.53 1.02
N GLY A 455 -1.91 -2.39 0.65
CA GLY A 455 -2.54 -1.40 -0.23
C GLY A 455 -3.73 -0.66 0.40
N ILE A 456 -3.70 -0.48 1.72
CA ILE A 456 -4.64 0.35 2.46
C ILE A 456 -3.89 1.43 3.26
N ASP A 457 -4.60 2.49 3.65
CA ASP A 457 -4.02 3.58 4.43
C ASP A 457 -3.79 3.20 5.91
N VAL A 458 -2.99 4.02 6.60
CA VAL A 458 -2.56 3.76 7.98
C VAL A 458 -3.72 3.63 8.95
N GLY A 459 -4.79 4.45 8.79
CA GLY A 459 -5.95 4.39 9.66
C GLY A 459 -6.79 3.14 9.44
N ALA A 460 -7.03 2.78 8.17
CA ALA A 460 -7.70 1.52 7.83
C ALA A 460 -6.90 0.30 8.27
N LYS A 461 -5.55 0.34 8.16
CA LYS A 461 -4.63 -0.68 8.63
C LYS A 461 -4.81 -0.94 10.13
N GLN A 462 -4.73 0.12 10.94
CA GLN A 462 -4.86 0.00 12.38
C GLN A 462 -6.24 -0.53 12.78
N LEU A 463 -7.32 -0.01 12.16
CA LEU A 463 -8.68 -0.47 12.44
C LEU A 463 -8.86 -1.96 12.12
N VAL A 464 -8.33 -2.46 11.00
CA VAL A 464 -8.40 -3.87 10.63
C VAL A 464 -7.67 -4.74 11.65
N LEU A 465 -6.45 -4.36 12.05
CA LEU A 465 -5.65 -5.11 13.03
C LEU A 465 -6.30 -5.13 14.42
N GLU A 466 -6.79 -3.98 14.91
CA GLU A 466 -7.53 -3.89 16.17
C GLU A 466 -8.81 -4.74 16.14
N THR A 467 -9.56 -4.69 15.04
CA THR A 467 -10.79 -5.47 14.89
C THR A 467 -10.54 -6.98 14.88
N LEU A 468 -9.44 -7.45 14.28
CA LEU A 468 -9.04 -8.86 14.34
C LEU A 468 -8.72 -9.28 15.78
N LYS A 469 -8.01 -8.43 16.54
CA LYS A 469 -7.67 -8.67 17.94
C LYS A 469 -8.91 -8.69 18.85
N GLU A 470 -9.85 -7.76 18.62
CA GLU A 470 -11.14 -7.75 19.33
C GLU A 470 -11.96 -9.01 19.03
N TYR A 471 -12.04 -9.38 17.75
CA TYR A 471 -12.80 -10.58 17.33
C TYR A 471 -12.24 -11.85 17.94
N ASN A 472 -10.89 -12.01 17.99
CA ASN A 472 -10.25 -13.11 18.69
C ASN A 472 -10.67 -13.15 20.17
N ARG A 473 -10.62 -11.99 20.87
CA ARG A 473 -10.97 -11.89 22.29
C ARG A 473 -12.46 -12.17 22.57
N GLU A 474 -13.37 -11.61 21.74
CA GLU A 474 -14.82 -11.74 21.89
C GLU A 474 -15.31 -13.17 21.63
N ARG A 475 -14.72 -13.85 20.64
CA ARG A 475 -15.21 -15.13 20.13
C ARG A 475 -14.28 -16.31 20.42
N ASN A 476 -13.12 -16.07 20.98
CA ASN A 476 -12.06 -17.09 21.16
C ASN A 476 -11.69 -17.79 19.84
N THR A 477 -11.83 -17.07 18.71
CA THR A 477 -11.47 -17.56 17.38
C THR A 477 -9.96 -17.61 17.23
N THR A 478 -9.41 -18.74 16.79
CA THR A 478 -7.99 -18.82 16.44
C THR A 478 -7.74 -18.07 15.15
N ILE A 479 -6.75 -17.18 15.12
CA ILE A 479 -6.44 -16.38 13.92
C ILE A 479 -4.99 -16.62 13.51
N VAL A 480 -4.77 -16.84 12.22
CA VAL A 480 -3.44 -16.91 11.62
C VAL A 480 -3.29 -15.73 10.68
N VAL A 481 -2.39 -14.81 11.00
CA VAL A 481 -2.14 -13.61 10.21
C VAL A 481 -0.83 -13.76 9.45
N THR A 482 -0.89 -13.69 8.13
CA THR A 482 0.29 -13.65 7.29
C THR A 482 0.58 -12.20 6.89
N SER A 483 1.78 -11.70 7.15
CA SER A 483 2.21 -10.37 6.73
C SER A 483 3.70 -10.35 6.35
N SER A 484 4.03 -9.47 5.42
CA SER A 484 5.42 -9.13 5.08
C SER A 484 6.01 -8.12 6.06
N GLU A 485 5.17 -7.41 6.82
CA GLU A 485 5.57 -6.40 7.79
C GLU A 485 5.62 -7.01 9.21
N ILE A 486 6.82 -7.25 9.72
CA ILE A 486 7.01 -7.84 11.06
C ILE A 486 6.36 -6.99 12.16
N GLU A 487 6.40 -5.67 12.05
CA GLU A 487 5.79 -4.77 13.05
C GLU A 487 4.27 -4.94 13.15
N GLU A 488 3.59 -5.28 12.05
CA GLU A 488 2.17 -5.62 12.09
C GLU A 488 1.92 -6.87 12.92
N LEU A 489 2.68 -7.93 12.64
CA LEU A 489 2.57 -9.18 13.38
C LEU A 489 2.86 -8.98 14.87
N ARG A 490 3.91 -8.21 15.19
CA ARG A 490 4.26 -7.89 16.58
C ARG A 490 3.16 -7.12 17.32
N SER A 491 2.35 -6.35 16.61
CA SER A 491 1.29 -5.53 17.21
C SER A 491 0.06 -6.33 17.68
N ILE A 492 -0.23 -7.45 17.02
CA ILE A 492 -1.46 -8.21 17.29
C ILE A 492 -1.26 -9.68 17.63
N CYS A 493 -0.14 -10.30 17.25
CA CYS A 493 0.09 -11.72 17.43
C CYS A 493 0.64 -12.04 18.83
N ASP A 494 0.43 -13.27 19.27
CA ASP A 494 1.00 -13.82 20.50
C ASP A 494 2.42 -14.32 20.24
N ARG A 495 2.59 -15.05 19.13
CA ARG A 495 3.87 -15.56 18.63
C ARG A 495 3.92 -15.48 17.10
N ILE A 496 5.13 -15.48 16.55
CA ILE A 496 5.36 -15.34 15.11
C ILE A 496 6.26 -16.47 14.64
N ALA A 497 5.79 -17.24 13.66
CA ALA A 497 6.57 -18.24 12.94
C ALA A 497 7.17 -17.58 11.67
N ILE A 498 8.48 -17.67 11.53
CA ILE A 498 9.17 -17.18 10.33
C ILE A 498 9.29 -18.32 9.34
N ILE A 499 8.81 -18.06 8.13
CA ILE A 499 8.91 -18.99 7.00
C ILE A 499 10.08 -18.56 6.13
N ASN A 500 11.01 -19.49 5.91
CA ASN A 500 12.14 -19.31 5.01
C ASN A 500 12.31 -20.58 4.17
N GLU A 501 12.52 -20.44 2.86
CA GLU A 501 12.68 -21.53 1.89
C GLU A 501 11.60 -22.62 1.95
N GLY A 502 10.37 -22.22 2.29
CA GLY A 502 9.21 -23.12 2.38
C GLY A 502 9.12 -23.93 3.66
N LYS A 503 9.89 -23.60 4.69
CA LYS A 503 9.91 -24.25 6.01
C LYS A 503 9.81 -23.25 7.14
N VAL A 504 9.46 -23.70 8.34
CA VAL A 504 9.56 -22.88 9.55
C VAL A 504 11.03 -22.76 9.94
N ALA A 505 11.59 -21.56 9.86
CA ALA A 505 12.96 -21.25 10.29
C ALA A 505 13.04 -21.12 11.83
N GLY A 506 11.99 -20.63 12.46
CA GLY A 506 11.88 -20.49 13.91
C GLY A 506 10.54 -19.87 14.31
N ILE A 507 10.20 -20.00 15.58
CA ILE A 507 9.00 -19.40 16.17
C ILE A 507 9.44 -18.57 17.38
N LEU A 508 9.11 -17.28 17.39
CA LEU A 508 9.44 -16.35 18.45
C LEU A 508 8.18 -15.71 19.05
N PRO A 509 8.20 -15.33 20.32
CA PRO A 509 7.13 -14.50 20.90
C PRO A 509 7.10 -13.14 20.16
N ALA A 510 5.93 -12.56 19.97
CA ALA A 510 5.81 -11.26 19.30
C ALA A 510 6.60 -10.14 19.99
N SER A 511 6.95 -10.29 21.27
CA SER A 511 7.80 -9.37 22.04
C SER A 511 9.30 -9.48 21.76
N ALA A 512 9.74 -10.46 20.97
CA ALA A 512 11.15 -10.64 20.61
C ALA A 512 11.70 -9.43 19.84
N GLY A 513 13.02 -9.28 19.85
CA GLY A 513 13.69 -8.18 19.17
C GLY A 513 13.61 -8.29 17.64
N ILE A 514 13.52 -7.17 16.94
CA ILE A 514 13.47 -7.13 15.46
C ILE A 514 14.66 -7.85 14.82
N LEU A 515 15.85 -7.73 15.42
CA LEU A 515 17.07 -8.40 14.94
C LEU A 515 16.96 -9.93 14.99
N GLU A 516 16.23 -10.50 15.94
CA GLU A 516 16.02 -11.95 16.05
C GLU A 516 15.15 -12.45 14.90
N PHE A 517 14.07 -11.70 14.57
CA PHE A 517 13.26 -11.99 13.40
C PHE A 517 14.08 -11.85 12.10
N GLY A 518 14.88 -10.79 11.98
CA GLY A 518 15.76 -10.58 10.82
C GLY A 518 16.74 -11.73 10.58
N LYS A 519 17.36 -12.28 11.62
CA LYS A 519 18.23 -13.46 11.52
C LYS A 519 17.50 -14.68 10.96
N LEU A 520 16.30 -14.97 11.47
CA LEU A 520 15.49 -16.08 10.97
C LEU A 520 15.04 -15.88 9.52
N MET A 521 14.72 -14.64 9.14
CA MET A 521 14.31 -14.30 7.77
C MET A 521 15.45 -14.43 6.76
N SER A 522 16.68 -14.13 7.16
CA SER A 522 17.88 -14.27 6.32
C SER A 522 18.48 -15.68 6.31
N GLY A 523 17.92 -16.62 7.09
CA GLY A 523 18.39 -17.99 7.15
C GLY A 523 19.71 -18.18 7.90
N ILE A 524 20.19 -17.17 8.63
CA ILE A 524 21.41 -17.25 9.45
C ILE A 524 21.08 -18.12 10.67
N LYS A 525 21.69 -19.29 10.74
CA LYS A 525 21.59 -20.19 11.90
C LYS A 525 22.46 -19.66 13.04
N GLU A 526 21.97 -19.77 14.28
CA GLU A 526 22.80 -19.50 15.45
C GLU A 526 24.04 -20.42 15.42
N GLY A 527 25.22 -19.82 15.21
CA GLY A 527 26.49 -20.51 15.26
C GLY A 527 27.43 -20.30 14.07
N GLU A 528 27.08 -19.46 13.09
CA GLU A 528 28.01 -19.03 12.03
C GLU A 528 28.42 -17.57 12.18
#